data_d385d4ec09ee8003222c5bc4edcb0795
#
_entry.id   d385d4ec09ee8003222c5bc4edcb0795
#
_cell.length_a   1.000
_cell.length_b   1.000
_cell.length_c   1.000
_cell.angle_alpha   90.00
_cell.angle_beta   90.00
_cell.angle_gamma   90.00
#
_symmetry.space_group_name_H-M   'P 1'
#
loop_
_entity.id
_entity.type
_entity.pdbx_description
1 polymer ?
#
loop_
_entity_poly.entity_id
_entity_poly.type
_entity_poly.pdbx_seq_one_letter_code
_entity_poly.pdbx_strand_id
1 'polypeptide(L)'
;DWQACADHGVLGSMVAGEFGGRDRSLASTLLTLEGLGHGCTDNGLTFAVASQILSTQLVLERFGTDAQQRRWLPGLVDGSLIGAFAMTELESGSDAFSLTATAEERPDGGYRLNGHKAYITFGPVCDLCVVFASTRPGAGAWGVSAFFVPTDLPGVHRGDVRSKMGMRTTPFGDLELADVDLPPESLIGRPGAGASIFSSIIDVERSFIFAPQVGAMQRQLEATIEFARTREQGGHPIARYQAVAHRIAAMKERHEAARLFLYRAALAEARGDRLTMAASLAKIVACDAGIASSMDAAVVNGARGYLPEFEVERQLRDAMGGLVYSGSTDVLRNVVARLLGVG
;
A
#
# COMPACT_ATOMS: atom_id res chain seq x y z
N ASP A 1 -4.32 10.79 15.21
CA ASP A 1 -3.83 11.06 13.82
C ASP A 1 -4.67 10.35 12.76
N TRP A 2 -5.06 9.06 12.97
CA TRP A 2 -5.97 8.35 12.06
C TRP A 2 -7.32 9.06 11.92
N GLN A 3 -7.97 9.38 13.05
CA GLN A 3 -9.24 10.10 13.04
C GLN A 3 -9.12 11.49 12.40
N ALA A 4 -8.01 12.19 12.59
CA ALA A 4 -7.77 13.46 11.90
C ALA A 4 -7.77 13.30 10.37
N CYS A 5 -7.20 12.20 9.83
CA CYS A 5 -7.28 11.91 8.40
C CYS A 5 -8.72 11.66 7.94
N ALA A 6 -9.54 10.98 8.76
CA ALA A 6 -10.96 10.77 8.48
C ALA A 6 -11.74 12.09 8.52
N ASP A 7 -11.60 12.90 9.58
CA ASP A 7 -12.28 14.17 9.79
C ASP A 7 -11.98 15.16 8.66
N HIS A 8 -10.77 15.15 8.11
CA HIS A 8 -10.39 15.92 6.93
C HIS A 8 -10.83 15.29 5.61
N GLY A 9 -11.50 14.13 5.66
CA GLY A 9 -12.04 13.40 4.51
C GLY A 9 -10.98 12.78 3.61
N VAL A 10 -9.77 12.54 4.13
CA VAL A 10 -8.70 11.89 3.37
C VAL A 10 -9.05 10.43 3.11
N LEU A 11 -9.56 9.70 4.13
CA LEU A 11 -9.98 8.30 4.01
C LEU A 11 -11.10 8.12 2.98
N GLY A 12 -12.02 9.07 2.86
CA GLY A 12 -13.12 9.03 1.90
C GLY A 12 -12.82 9.69 0.56
N SER A 13 -11.55 9.95 0.21
CA SER A 13 -11.20 10.75 -0.97
C SER A 13 -11.86 10.25 -2.26
N MET A 14 -11.84 8.95 -2.53
CA MET A 14 -12.40 8.36 -3.75
C MET A 14 -13.86 7.98 -3.62
N VAL A 15 -14.30 7.63 -2.42
CA VAL A 15 -15.63 7.08 -2.15
C VAL A 15 -16.73 8.07 -2.50
N ALA A 16 -17.84 7.55 -3.03
CA ALA A 16 -19.02 8.34 -3.42
C ALA A 16 -19.62 9.13 -2.24
N GLY A 17 -20.15 10.33 -2.53
CA GLY A 17 -20.73 11.22 -1.54
C GLY A 17 -21.90 10.60 -0.75
N GLU A 18 -22.66 9.70 -1.36
CA GLU A 18 -23.75 8.97 -0.69
C GLU A 18 -23.26 8.07 0.48
N PHE A 19 -21.97 7.69 0.51
CA PHE A 19 -21.33 6.93 1.58
C PHE A 19 -20.45 7.80 2.49
N GLY A 20 -20.55 9.14 2.38
CA GLY A 20 -19.76 10.10 3.16
C GLY A 20 -18.40 10.44 2.53
N GLY A 21 -18.13 9.97 1.33
CA GLY A 21 -16.90 10.26 0.60
C GLY A 21 -16.90 11.62 -0.10
N ARG A 22 -15.87 11.85 -0.93
CA ARG A 22 -15.64 13.12 -1.63
C ARG A 22 -15.68 13.03 -3.15
N ASP A 23 -15.99 11.88 -3.72
CA ASP A 23 -16.07 11.63 -5.19
C ASP A 23 -14.83 12.11 -5.96
N ARG A 24 -13.65 12.06 -5.36
CA ARG A 24 -12.44 12.53 -6.04
C ARG A 24 -11.92 11.47 -7.01
N SER A 25 -11.44 11.94 -8.15
CA SER A 25 -10.70 11.07 -9.07
C SER A 25 -9.44 10.51 -8.41
N LEU A 26 -8.95 9.40 -8.93
CA LEU A 26 -7.69 8.79 -8.49
C LEU A 26 -6.52 9.79 -8.58
N ALA A 27 -6.45 10.59 -9.66
CA ALA A 27 -5.42 11.62 -9.80
C ALA A 27 -5.50 12.71 -8.71
N SER A 28 -6.70 13.12 -8.31
CA SER A 28 -6.89 14.08 -7.21
C SER A 28 -6.54 13.44 -5.85
N THR A 29 -6.87 12.17 -5.66
CA THR A 29 -6.49 11.41 -4.46
C THR A 29 -4.98 11.25 -4.36
N LEU A 30 -4.30 11.02 -5.48
CA LEU A 30 -2.84 10.99 -5.56
C LEU A 30 -2.21 12.28 -5.01
N LEU A 31 -2.70 13.45 -5.45
CA LEU A 31 -2.25 14.75 -4.93
C LEU A 31 -2.49 14.90 -3.43
N THR A 32 -3.63 14.42 -2.95
CA THR A 32 -3.96 14.44 -1.51
C THR A 32 -2.98 13.58 -0.72
N LEU A 33 -2.69 12.36 -1.20
CA LEU A 33 -1.76 11.44 -0.54
C LEU A 33 -0.30 11.94 -0.61
N GLU A 34 0.12 12.56 -1.71
CA GLU A 34 1.43 13.21 -1.83
C GLU A 34 1.53 14.37 -0.82
N GLY A 35 0.50 15.23 -0.74
CA GLY A 35 0.43 16.30 0.24
C GLY A 35 0.45 15.80 1.68
N LEU A 36 -0.28 14.72 1.98
CA LEU A 36 -0.24 14.06 3.29
C LEU A 36 1.17 13.58 3.62
N GLY A 37 1.87 12.93 2.69
CA GLY A 37 3.24 12.47 2.85
C GLY A 37 4.24 13.62 3.04
N HIS A 38 4.00 14.78 2.43
CA HIS A 38 4.82 15.97 2.65
C HIS A 38 4.59 16.60 4.03
N GLY A 39 3.34 16.70 4.46
CA GLY A 39 2.98 17.35 5.73
C GLY A 39 3.14 16.49 6.97
N CYS A 40 3.02 15.16 6.85
CA CYS A 40 3.07 14.22 7.98
C CYS A 40 4.43 13.52 8.07
N THR A 41 5.06 13.55 9.25
CA THR A 41 6.35 12.89 9.49
C THR A 41 6.22 11.40 9.77
N ASP A 42 5.02 10.90 10.09
CA ASP A 42 4.76 9.48 10.31
C ASP A 42 4.42 8.76 8.98
N ASN A 43 5.44 8.19 8.35
CA ASN A 43 5.27 7.45 7.11
C ASN A 43 4.45 6.18 7.28
N GLY A 44 4.40 5.60 8.48
CA GLY A 44 3.53 4.46 8.76
C GLY A 44 2.05 4.86 8.70
N LEU A 45 1.67 5.97 9.32
CA LEU A 45 0.30 6.49 9.23
C LEU A 45 -0.09 6.81 7.77
N THR A 46 0.78 7.49 7.02
CA THR A 46 0.46 7.88 5.64
C THR A 46 0.35 6.66 4.71
N PHE A 47 1.18 5.64 4.94
CA PHE A 47 1.06 4.34 4.25
C PHE A 47 -0.25 3.61 4.65
N ALA A 48 -0.61 3.63 5.93
CA ALA A 48 -1.84 3.02 6.43
C ALA A 48 -3.09 3.63 5.76
N VAL A 49 -3.15 4.96 5.68
CA VAL A 49 -4.22 5.70 4.98
C VAL A 49 -4.30 5.30 3.50
N ALA A 50 -3.16 5.31 2.81
CA ALA A 50 -3.11 4.90 1.40
C ALA A 50 -3.53 3.43 1.21
N SER A 51 -3.12 2.53 2.10
CA SER A 51 -3.48 1.12 2.07
C SER A 51 -4.98 0.91 2.20
N GLN A 52 -5.67 1.58 3.14
CA GLN A 52 -7.12 1.45 3.28
C GLN A 52 -7.87 1.93 2.03
N ILE A 53 -7.49 3.08 1.49
CA ILE A 53 -8.12 3.67 0.29
C ILE A 53 -7.92 2.79 -0.94
N LEU A 54 -6.68 2.37 -1.20
CA LEU A 54 -6.28 1.74 -2.46
C LEU A 54 -6.45 0.21 -2.48
N SER A 55 -6.82 -0.40 -1.37
CA SER A 55 -7.09 -1.83 -1.30
C SER A 55 -8.55 -2.10 -0.93
N THR A 56 -8.91 -2.11 0.34
CA THR A 56 -10.25 -2.55 0.79
C THR A 56 -11.39 -1.67 0.26
N GLN A 57 -11.26 -0.34 0.33
CA GLN A 57 -12.29 0.56 -0.20
C GLN A 57 -12.42 0.43 -1.71
N LEU A 58 -11.29 0.38 -2.43
CA LEU A 58 -11.29 0.23 -3.89
C LEU A 58 -11.93 -1.09 -4.34
N VAL A 59 -11.75 -2.20 -3.57
CA VAL A 59 -12.46 -3.46 -3.84
C VAL A 59 -13.95 -3.30 -3.66
N LEU A 60 -14.40 -2.66 -2.57
CA LEU A 60 -15.82 -2.39 -2.32
C LEU A 60 -16.44 -1.53 -3.42
N GLU A 61 -15.77 -0.46 -3.83
CA GLU A 61 -16.26 0.43 -4.88
C GLU A 61 -16.39 -0.26 -6.24
N ARG A 62 -15.41 -1.07 -6.62
CA ARG A 62 -15.36 -1.67 -7.96
C ARG A 62 -16.14 -2.98 -8.07
N PHE A 63 -16.25 -3.74 -7.00
CA PHE A 63 -16.76 -5.12 -7.03
C PHE A 63 -17.80 -5.42 -5.96
N GLY A 64 -17.99 -4.54 -5.00
CA GLY A 64 -19.03 -4.69 -3.97
C GLY A 64 -20.43 -4.47 -4.55
N THR A 65 -21.41 -5.21 -4.03
CA THR A 65 -22.83 -4.92 -4.26
C THR A 65 -23.24 -3.66 -3.50
N ASP A 66 -24.35 -3.03 -3.91
CA ASP A 66 -24.90 -1.86 -3.19
C ASP A 66 -25.09 -2.13 -1.68
N ALA A 67 -25.53 -3.35 -1.33
CA ALA A 67 -25.71 -3.74 0.06
C ALA A 67 -24.37 -3.81 0.83
N GLN A 68 -23.31 -4.35 0.21
CA GLN A 68 -21.98 -4.40 0.79
C GLN A 68 -21.39 -3.00 0.93
N GLN A 69 -21.55 -2.15 -0.08
CA GLN A 69 -21.07 -0.76 -0.05
C GLN A 69 -21.75 0.03 1.06
N ARG A 70 -23.08 -0.02 1.15
CA ARG A 70 -23.86 0.66 2.21
C ARG A 70 -23.51 0.17 3.61
N ARG A 71 -23.16 -1.09 3.75
CA ARG A 71 -22.79 -1.67 5.04
C ARG A 71 -21.41 -1.20 5.50
N TRP A 72 -20.41 -1.14 4.62
CA TRP A 72 -19.01 -1.03 5.01
C TRP A 72 -18.35 0.32 4.70
N LEU A 73 -18.68 0.94 3.55
CA LEU A 73 -18.01 2.18 3.15
C LEU A 73 -18.13 3.31 4.15
N PRO A 74 -19.32 3.59 4.76
CA PRO A 74 -19.42 4.70 5.70
C PRO A 74 -18.42 4.60 6.87
N GLY A 75 -18.29 3.42 7.49
CA GLY A 75 -17.37 3.21 8.61
C GLY A 75 -15.90 3.22 8.19
N LEU A 76 -15.59 2.79 6.96
CA LEU A 76 -14.22 2.90 6.43
C LEU A 76 -13.84 4.34 6.08
N VAL A 77 -14.83 5.17 5.71
CA VAL A 77 -14.65 6.59 5.36
C VAL A 77 -14.49 7.46 6.60
N ASP A 78 -15.31 7.24 7.62
CA ASP A 78 -15.26 8.00 8.88
C ASP A 78 -14.17 7.51 9.85
N GLY A 79 -13.47 6.42 9.47
CA GLY A 79 -12.34 5.87 10.22
C GLY A 79 -12.73 5.01 11.43
N SER A 80 -14.04 4.77 11.66
CA SER A 80 -14.53 3.87 12.72
C SER A 80 -14.29 2.40 12.43
N LEU A 81 -14.12 2.03 11.15
CA LEU A 81 -13.74 0.70 10.69
C LEU A 81 -12.39 0.72 9.98
N ILE A 82 -11.63 -0.34 10.19
CA ILE A 82 -10.34 -0.59 9.54
C ILE A 82 -10.49 -1.76 8.58
N GLY A 83 -10.08 -1.55 7.32
CA GLY A 83 -10.08 -2.57 6.29
C GLY A 83 -8.70 -3.16 6.02
N ALA A 84 -8.64 -4.47 5.80
CA ALA A 84 -7.42 -5.18 5.40
C ALA A 84 -7.59 -5.92 4.07
N PHE A 85 -6.46 -6.29 3.47
CA PHE A 85 -6.40 -7.00 2.19
C PHE A 85 -5.45 -8.18 2.31
N ALA A 86 -5.98 -9.41 2.34
CA ALA A 86 -5.27 -10.61 2.72
C ALA A 86 -5.13 -11.60 1.55
N MET A 87 -4.10 -11.40 0.74
CA MET A 87 -3.69 -12.32 -0.32
C MET A 87 -2.59 -13.29 0.17
N THR A 88 -1.56 -12.76 0.79
CA THR A 88 -0.30 -13.44 1.12
C THR A 88 -0.47 -14.51 2.19
N GLU A 89 0.25 -15.62 2.04
CA GLU A 89 0.40 -16.70 3.01
C GLU A 89 1.90 -16.93 3.31
N LEU A 90 2.22 -17.75 4.32
CA LEU A 90 3.62 -18.00 4.69
C LEU A 90 4.42 -18.57 3.51
N GLU A 91 3.81 -19.47 2.75
CA GLU A 91 4.45 -20.17 1.63
C GLU A 91 4.11 -19.58 0.26
N SER A 92 3.22 -18.56 0.20
CA SER A 92 2.75 -17.94 -1.04
C SER A 92 2.78 -16.42 -0.94
N GLY A 93 3.83 -15.81 -1.49
CA GLY A 93 4.01 -14.37 -1.58
C GLY A 93 4.14 -13.89 -3.03
N SER A 94 5.32 -14.06 -3.63
CA SER A 94 5.56 -13.69 -5.04
C SER A 94 4.78 -14.57 -6.02
N ASP A 95 4.54 -15.84 -5.68
CA ASP A 95 3.60 -16.74 -6.36
C ASP A 95 2.22 -16.61 -5.72
N ALA A 96 1.57 -15.47 -5.98
CA ALA A 96 0.37 -15.04 -5.25
C ALA A 96 -0.84 -15.97 -5.43
N PHE A 97 -0.86 -16.81 -6.47
CA PHE A 97 -2.02 -17.69 -6.74
C PHE A 97 -1.82 -19.15 -6.29
N SER A 98 -0.67 -19.49 -5.71
CA SER A 98 -0.40 -20.80 -5.08
C SER A 98 -0.90 -20.81 -3.63
N LEU A 99 -2.20 -20.47 -3.45
CA LEU A 99 -2.82 -20.37 -2.13
C LEU A 99 -3.10 -21.74 -1.53
N THR A 100 -2.88 -21.86 -0.22
CA THR A 100 -3.28 -23.01 0.60
C THR A 100 -4.62 -22.78 1.31
N ALA A 101 -5.02 -21.52 1.53
CA ALA A 101 -6.33 -21.19 2.07
C ALA A 101 -7.45 -21.66 1.14
N THR A 102 -8.45 -22.31 1.71
CA THR A 102 -9.61 -22.88 1.01
C THR A 102 -10.90 -22.18 1.40
N ALA A 103 -11.86 -22.22 0.48
CA ALA A 103 -13.23 -21.80 0.69
C ALA A 103 -14.16 -22.88 0.11
N GLU A 104 -14.69 -23.74 0.97
CA GLU A 104 -15.58 -24.84 0.58
C GLU A 104 -17.03 -24.33 0.52
N GLU A 105 -17.73 -24.59 -0.61
CA GLU A 105 -19.12 -24.24 -0.76
C GLU A 105 -20.00 -25.12 0.14
N ARG A 106 -20.94 -24.49 0.84
CA ARG A 106 -21.87 -25.13 1.76
C ARG A 106 -23.22 -25.35 1.08
N PRO A 107 -24.05 -26.31 1.58
CA PRO A 107 -25.36 -26.58 1.02
C PRO A 107 -26.34 -25.39 0.99
N ASP A 108 -26.13 -24.39 1.85
CA ASP A 108 -26.90 -23.14 1.90
C ASP A 108 -26.40 -22.08 0.90
N GLY A 109 -25.40 -22.40 0.07
CA GLY A 109 -24.77 -21.48 -0.87
C GLY A 109 -23.72 -20.57 -0.26
N GLY A 110 -23.49 -20.65 1.05
CA GLY A 110 -22.39 -19.98 1.74
C GLY A 110 -21.06 -20.69 1.56
N TYR A 111 -20.04 -20.23 2.27
CA TYR A 111 -18.69 -20.79 2.19
C TYR A 111 -18.13 -21.05 3.57
N ARG A 112 -17.29 -22.09 3.70
CA ARG A 112 -16.47 -22.34 4.88
C ARG A 112 -15.01 -22.08 4.55
N LEU A 113 -14.40 -21.08 5.21
CA LEU A 113 -13.03 -20.68 4.98
C LEU A 113 -12.10 -21.30 6.02
N ASN A 114 -10.98 -21.85 5.50
CA ASN A 114 -9.86 -22.32 6.30
C ASN A 114 -8.54 -21.81 5.70
N GLY A 115 -7.60 -21.38 6.55
CA GLY A 115 -6.27 -20.97 6.10
C GLY A 115 -5.58 -19.99 7.02
N HIS A 116 -4.35 -19.63 6.66
CA HIS A 116 -3.52 -18.70 7.41
C HIS A 116 -2.99 -17.60 6.47
N LYS A 117 -3.47 -16.38 6.66
CA LYS A 117 -2.98 -15.20 5.95
C LYS A 117 -1.86 -14.54 6.75
N ALA A 118 -0.73 -14.31 6.10
CA ALA A 118 0.46 -13.81 6.76
C ALA A 118 0.88 -12.44 6.21
N TYR A 119 1.57 -11.66 7.05
CA TYR A 119 2.13 -10.36 6.66
C TYR A 119 1.08 -9.35 6.20
N ILE A 120 -0.07 -9.32 6.87
CA ILE A 120 -1.21 -8.48 6.49
C ILE A 120 -1.13 -7.13 7.20
N THR A 121 -1.10 -6.05 6.40
CA THR A 121 -1.30 -4.69 6.90
C THR A 121 -2.69 -4.62 7.53
N PHE A 122 -2.76 -4.11 8.76
CA PHE A 122 -3.95 -4.09 9.61
C PHE A 122 -4.47 -5.46 10.07
N GLY A 123 -3.92 -6.60 9.67
CA GLY A 123 -4.41 -7.92 10.08
C GLY A 123 -4.76 -8.02 11.57
N PRO A 124 -3.92 -7.55 12.51
CA PRO A 124 -4.22 -7.60 13.95
C PRO A 124 -5.37 -6.73 14.43
N VAL A 125 -5.80 -5.72 13.66
CA VAL A 125 -6.74 -4.68 14.12
C VAL A 125 -7.91 -4.44 13.18
N CYS A 126 -7.97 -5.09 12.02
CA CYS A 126 -9.03 -4.84 11.04
C CYS A 126 -10.39 -5.35 11.52
N ASP A 127 -11.44 -4.65 11.07
CA ASP A 127 -12.85 -5.01 11.27
C ASP A 127 -13.40 -5.76 10.06
N LEU A 128 -12.88 -5.44 8.88
CA LEU A 128 -13.22 -6.07 7.61
C LEU A 128 -11.96 -6.49 6.88
N CYS A 129 -11.91 -7.72 6.39
CA CYS A 129 -10.80 -8.19 5.57
C CYS A 129 -11.29 -8.68 4.19
N VAL A 130 -10.63 -8.23 3.12
CA VAL A 130 -10.75 -8.86 1.80
C VAL A 130 -9.82 -10.07 1.78
N VAL A 131 -10.40 -11.27 1.78
CA VAL A 131 -9.66 -12.54 1.82
C VAL A 131 -9.75 -13.25 0.48
N PHE A 132 -8.61 -13.70 -0.04
CA PHE A 132 -8.53 -14.57 -1.21
C PHE A 132 -8.30 -16.01 -0.77
N ALA A 133 -9.14 -16.92 -1.26
CA ALA A 133 -9.04 -18.35 -0.95
C ALA A 133 -9.40 -19.20 -2.18
N SER A 134 -8.92 -20.43 -2.22
CA SER A 134 -9.22 -21.36 -3.30
C SER A 134 -10.59 -22.00 -3.10
N THR A 135 -11.50 -21.78 -4.03
CA THR A 135 -12.78 -22.50 -4.13
C THR A 135 -12.67 -23.75 -5.00
N ARG A 136 -11.58 -23.90 -5.77
CA ARG A 136 -11.29 -25.08 -6.58
C ARG A 136 -9.79 -25.39 -6.50
N PRO A 137 -9.36 -26.15 -5.47
CA PRO A 137 -7.95 -26.55 -5.33
C PRO A 137 -7.43 -27.21 -6.61
N GLY A 138 -6.20 -26.87 -6.99
CA GLY A 138 -5.57 -27.40 -8.21
C GLY A 138 -5.91 -26.65 -9.51
N ALA A 139 -6.87 -25.73 -9.51
CA ALA A 139 -7.20 -24.93 -10.70
C ALA A 139 -6.35 -23.64 -10.85
N GLY A 140 -5.30 -23.45 -10.01
CA GLY A 140 -4.44 -22.29 -10.01
C GLY A 140 -5.24 -20.99 -9.87
N ALA A 141 -4.87 -19.96 -10.61
CA ALA A 141 -5.52 -18.65 -10.59
C ALA A 141 -7.05 -18.70 -10.85
N TRP A 142 -7.52 -19.66 -11.65
CA TRP A 142 -8.94 -19.85 -11.95
C TRP A 142 -9.74 -20.46 -10.80
N GLY A 143 -9.07 -21.01 -9.79
CA GLY A 143 -9.70 -21.54 -8.59
C GLY A 143 -9.83 -20.52 -7.47
N VAL A 144 -9.22 -19.34 -7.58
CA VAL A 144 -9.21 -18.32 -6.52
C VAL A 144 -10.48 -17.48 -6.55
N SER A 145 -11.10 -17.34 -5.38
CA SER A 145 -12.23 -16.44 -5.13
C SER A 145 -11.87 -15.40 -4.08
N ALA A 146 -12.62 -14.32 -4.01
CA ALA A 146 -12.43 -13.24 -3.03
C ALA A 146 -13.67 -13.08 -2.16
N PHE A 147 -13.47 -12.76 -0.89
CA PHE A 147 -14.54 -12.67 0.11
C PHE A 147 -14.35 -11.44 1.00
N PHE A 148 -15.46 -10.78 1.34
CA PHE A 148 -15.51 -9.85 2.46
C PHE A 148 -15.71 -10.64 3.76
N VAL A 149 -14.74 -10.60 4.65
CA VAL A 149 -14.73 -11.33 5.92
C VAL A 149 -14.75 -10.34 7.08
N PRO A 150 -15.89 -10.17 7.78
CA PRO A 150 -15.91 -9.48 9.07
C PRO A 150 -15.02 -10.24 10.08
N THR A 151 -14.19 -9.53 10.82
CA THR A 151 -13.20 -10.19 11.70
C THR A 151 -13.73 -10.50 13.10
N ASP A 152 -14.97 -10.15 13.39
CA ASP A 152 -15.71 -10.54 14.59
C ASP A 152 -16.41 -11.90 14.46
N LEU A 153 -16.34 -12.54 13.30
CA LEU A 153 -16.94 -13.87 13.08
C LEU A 153 -16.20 -14.96 13.86
N PRO A 154 -16.95 -15.97 14.37
CA PRO A 154 -16.35 -17.17 14.96
C PRO A 154 -15.34 -17.82 14.00
N GLY A 155 -14.18 -18.24 14.53
CA GLY A 155 -13.12 -18.86 13.75
C GLY A 155 -12.14 -17.87 13.09
N VAL A 156 -12.38 -16.56 13.16
CA VAL A 156 -11.40 -15.56 12.74
C VAL A 156 -10.52 -15.19 13.92
N HIS A 157 -9.22 -15.46 13.80
CA HIS A 157 -8.24 -15.14 14.84
C HIS A 157 -7.23 -14.13 14.31
N ARG A 158 -7.24 -12.94 14.92
CA ARG A 158 -6.26 -11.89 14.63
C ARG A 158 -4.98 -12.16 15.41
N GLY A 159 -3.86 -12.29 14.71
CA GLY A 159 -2.55 -12.48 15.32
C GLY A 159 -2.02 -11.21 16.01
N ASP A 160 -0.90 -11.36 16.69
CA ASP A 160 -0.21 -10.25 17.32
C ASP A 160 0.40 -9.28 16.33
N VAL A 161 0.56 -8.01 16.76
CA VAL A 161 1.28 -7.01 15.97
C VAL A 161 2.77 -7.37 15.91
N ARG A 162 3.26 -7.61 14.71
CA ARG A 162 4.68 -7.93 14.47
C ARG A 162 5.53 -6.66 14.50
N SER A 163 6.70 -6.75 15.14
CA SER A 163 7.72 -5.70 15.09
C SER A 163 8.32 -5.62 13.69
N LYS A 164 8.50 -4.39 13.18
CA LYS A 164 9.02 -4.12 11.83
C LYS A 164 10.24 -3.21 11.86
N MET A 165 11.04 -3.25 10.82
CA MET A 165 12.16 -2.36 10.59
C MET A 165 11.71 -0.89 10.49
N GLY A 166 10.71 -0.61 9.64
CA GLY A 166 10.14 0.70 9.36
C GLY A 166 8.61 0.70 9.37
N MET A 167 8.01 1.86 9.13
CA MET A 167 6.54 2.07 9.16
C MET A 167 5.89 1.44 10.40
N ARG A 168 6.52 1.64 11.58
CA ARG A 168 6.21 0.90 12.82
C ARG A 168 4.84 1.22 13.39
N THR A 169 4.30 2.36 13.06
CA THR A 169 2.97 2.84 13.49
C THR A 169 1.82 2.16 12.75
N THR A 170 2.08 1.56 11.58
CA THR A 170 1.09 0.74 10.88
C THR A 170 1.02 -0.65 11.52
N PRO A 171 -0.11 -1.10 12.08
CA PRO A 171 -0.27 -2.47 12.55
C PRO A 171 -0.07 -3.49 11.41
N PHE A 172 0.61 -4.59 11.71
CA PHE A 172 0.99 -5.59 10.72
C PHE A 172 1.10 -6.95 11.39
N GLY A 173 0.50 -7.97 10.82
CA GLY A 173 0.50 -9.31 11.42
C GLY A 173 -0.29 -10.30 10.59
N ASP A 174 -0.72 -11.38 11.24
CA ASP A 174 -1.35 -12.50 10.57
C ASP A 174 -2.86 -12.54 10.87
N LEU A 175 -3.58 -13.32 10.05
CA LEU A 175 -4.99 -13.63 10.22
C LEU A 175 -5.18 -15.12 10.01
N GLU A 176 -5.63 -15.84 11.03
CA GLU A 176 -5.96 -17.26 10.95
C GLU A 176 -7.48 -17.42 10.77
N LEU A 177 -7.86 -18.31 9.88
CA LEU A 177 -9.25 -18.66 9.56
C LEU A 177 -9.43 -20.15 9.85
N ALA A 178 -10.22 -20.46 10.86
CA ALA A 178 -10.50 -21.81 11.32
C ALA A 178 -12.01 -22.08 11.27
N ASP A 179 -12.47 -22.79 10.24
CA ASP A 179 -13.88 -23.12 10.00
C ASP A 179 -14.80 -21.88 10.00
N VAL A 180 -14.38 -20.80 9.35
CA VAL A 180 -15.16 -19.56 9.27
C VAL A 180 -16.31 -19.73 8.30
N ASP A 181 -17.53 -19.74 8.83
CA ASP A 181 -18.75 -19.83 8.02
C ASP A 181 -19.15 -18.45 7.51
N LEU A 182 -19.18 -18.30 6.19
CA LEU A 182 -19.60 -17.08 5.50
C LEU A 182 -20.92 -17.29 4.78
N PRO A 183 -21.85 -16.32 4.83
CA PRO A 183 -23.06 -16.35 4.02
C PRO A 183 -22.73 -16.09 2.54
N PRO A 184 -23.64 -16.46 1.60
CA PRO A 184 -23.41 -16.31 0.16
C PRO A 184 -23.01 -14.90 -0.28
N GLU A 185 -23.58 -13.89 0.36
CA GLU A 185 -23.32 -12.48 0.09
C GLU A 185 -21.92 -12.00 0.49
N SER A 186 -21.12 -12.82 1.17
CA SER A 186 -19.72 -12.50 1.45
C SER A 186 -18.82 -12.64 0.22
N LEU A 187 -19.23 -13.39 -0.79
CA LEU A 187 -18.47 -13.54 -2.04
C LEU A 187 -18.41 -12.23 -2.81
N ILE A 188 -17.23 -11.89 -3.30
CA ILE A 188 -16.99 -10.72 -4.14
C ILE A 188 -17.05 -11.15 -5.61
N GLY A 189 -18.02 -10.62 -6.34
CA GLY A 189 -18.23 -10.98 -7.74
C GLY A 189 -18.78 -12.41 -7.90
N ARG A 190 -18.04 -13.30 -8.56
CA ARG A 190 -18.43 -14.70 -8.83
C ARG A 190 -17.33 -15.68 -8.41
N PRO A 191 -17.66 -16.96 -8.17
CA PRO A 191 -16.64 -17.97 -7.90
C PRO A 191 -15.57 -18.02 -8.98
N GLY A 192 -14.29 -18.08 -8.59
CA GLY A 192 -13.14 -18.09 -9.50
C GLY A 192 -12.75 -16.72 -10.06
N ALA A 193 -13.40 -15.62 -9.65
CA ALA A 193 -13.05 -14.27 -10.10
C ALA A 193 -11.90 -13.62 -9.30
N GLY A 194 -11.42 -14.25 -8.23
CA GLY A 194 -10.44 -13.67 -7.30
C GLY A 194 -9.17 -13.19 -7.98
N ALA A 195 -8.63 -13.95 -8.92
CA ALA A 195 -7.42 -13.55 -9.64
C ALA A 195 -7.61 -12.29 -10.51
N SER A 196 -8.77 -12.13 -11.15
CA SER A 196 -9.08 -10.93 -11.93
C SER A 196 -9.34 -9.71 -11.05
N ILE A 197 -10.03 -9.89 -9.92
CA ILE A 197 -10.22 -8.86 -8.89
C ILE A 197 -8.86 -8.42 -8.37
N PHE A 198 -8.02 -9.35 -7.91
CA PHE A 198 -6.68 -9.05 -7.42
C PHE A 198 -5.86 -8.26 -8.46
N SER A 199 -5.82 -8.72 -9.72
CA SER A 199 -5.05 -8.06 -10.77
C SER A 199 -5.53 -6.63 -11.06
N SER A 200 -6.84 -6.40 -11.04
CA SER A 200 -7.41 -5.06 -11.24
C SER A 200 -7.08 -4.09 -10.11
N ILE A 201 -7.05 -4.58 -8.87
CA ILE A 201 -6.76 -3.76 -7.69
C ILE A 201 -5.27 -3.50 -7.56
N ILE A 202 -4.45 -4.55 -7.72
CA ILE A 202 -3.01 -4.45 -7.45
C ILE A 202 -2.28 -3.51 -8.42
N ASP A 203 -2.75 -3.35 -9.66
CA ASP A 203 -2.13 -2.41 -10.60
C ASP A 203 -2.36 -0.95 -10.17
N VAL A 204 -3.52 -0.63 -9.59
CA VAL A 204 -3.81 0.68 -9.00
C VAL A 204 -3.05 0.85 -7.69
N GLU A 205 -3.19 -0.11 -6.78
CA GLU A 205 -2.57 -0.08 -5.46
C GLU A 205 -1.04 0.10 -5.56
N ARG A 206 -0.33 -0.75 -6.33
CA ARG A 206 1.13 -0.70 -6.45
C ARG A 206 1.68 0.60 -7.01
N SER A 207 0.89 1.32 -7.82
CA SER A 207 1.29 2.63 -8.31
C SER A 207 1.14 3.69 -7.23
N PHE A 208 -0.04 3.78 -6.63
CA PHE A 208 -0.45 4.96 -5.89
C PHE A 208 -0.18 4.87 -4.39
N ILE A 209 0.11 3.69 -3.87
CA ILE A 209 0.56 3.52 -2.47
C ILE A 209 1.91 4.22 -2.19
N PHE A 210 2.66 4.57 -3.24
CA PHE A 210 3.90 5.34 -3.14
C PHE A 210 3.70 6.86 -3.17
N ALA A 211 2.47 7.36 -3.32
CA ALA A 211 2.21 8.79 -3.33
C ALA A 211 2.65 9.49 -2.03
N PRO A 212 2.35 8.94 -0.83
CA PRO A 212 2.87 9.52 0.41
C PRO A 212 4.40 9.50 0.47
N GLN A 213 5.05 8.45 -0.04
CA GLN A 213 6.52 8.38 -0.06
C GLN A 213 7.13 9.47 -0.96
N VAL A 214 6.53 9.79 -2.11
CA VAL A 214 6.97 10.90 -2.97
C VAL A 214 6.87 12.22 -2.23
N GLY A 215 5.80 12.47 -1.48
CA GLY A 215 5.67 13.63 -0.60
C GLY A 215 6.73 13.65 0.52
N ALA A 216 6.98 12.52 1.16
CA ALA A 216 8.03 12.39 2.18
C ALA A 216 9.44 12.64 1.61
N MET A 217 9.70 12.24 0.35
CA MET A 217 10.97 12.54 -0.34
C MET A 217 11.17 14.05 -0.52
N GLN A 218 10.12 14.80 -0.86
CA GLN A 218 10.19 16.25 -0.98
C GLN A 218 10.51 16.90 0.38
N ARG A 219 9.79 16.52 1.44
CA ARG A 219 10.07 17.00 2.81
C ARG A 219 11.51 16.69 3.24
N GLN A 220 11.99 15.47 2.99
CA GLN A 220 13.36 15.05 3.32
C GLN A 220 14.40 15.86 2.56
N LEU A 221 14.17 16.14 1.28
CA LEU A 221 15.03 16.98 0.46
C LEU A 221 15.13 18.41 1.03
N GLU A 222 13.99 19.03 1.36
CA GLU A 222 13.91 20.37 1.95
C GLU A 222 14.66 20.44 3.28
N ALA A 223 14.46 19.49 4.18
CA ALA A 223 15.16 19.38 5.45
C ALA A 223 16.68 19.20 5.24
N THR A 224 17.09 18.40 4.26
CA THR A 224 18.50 18.17 3.95
C THR A 224 19.17 19.42 3.37
N ILE A 225 18.46 20.19 2.53
CA ILE A 225 18.94 21.48 2.01
C ILE A 225 19.15 22.46 3.15
N GLU A 226 18.18 22.60 4.04
CA GLU A 226 18.25 23.53 5.17
C GLU A 226 19.42 23.16 6.11
N PHE A 227 19.56 21.88 6.44
CA PHE A 227 20.70 21.41 7.21
C PHE A 227 22.04 21.73 6.54
N ALA A 228 22.16 21.49 5.23
CA ALA A 228 23.41 21.73 4.50
C ALA A 228 23.76 23.22 4.43
N ARG A 229 22.75 24.11 4.41
CA ARG A 229 22.95 25.57 4.40
C ARG A 229 23.34 26.14 5.76
N THR A 230 22.92 25.53 6.85
CA THR A 230 23.11 26.02 8.21
C THR A 230 24.27 25.35 8.93
N ARG A 231 24.57 24.09 8.59
CA ARG A 231 25.69 23.35 9.19
C ARG A 231 27.02 23.80 8.61
N GLU A 232 27.93 24.27 9.47
CA GLU A 232 29.28 24.71 9.07
C GLU A 232 30.34 23.66 9.40
N GLN A 233 31.29 23.51 8.49
CA GLN A 233 32.53 22.79 8.66
C GLN A 233 33.63 23.47 7.84
N GLY A 234 34.85 23.58 8.36
CA GLY A 234 35.94 24.27 7.68
C GLY A 234 35.68 25.77 7.46
N GLY A 235 34.87 26.40 8.34
CA GLY A 235 34.60 27.85 8.31
C GLY A 235 33.51 28.29 7.32
N HIS A 236 32.76 27.35 6.74
CA HIS A 236 31.63 27.68 5.83
C HIS A 236 30.54 26.57 5.82
N PRO A 237 29.32 26.89 5.34
CA PRO A 237 28.25 25.90 5.19
C PRO A 237 28.67 24.68 4.37
N ILE A 238 28.28 23.48 4.80
CA ILE A 238 28.63 22.25 4.11
C ILE A 238 28.01 22.16 2.69
N ALA A 239 26.99 22.94 2.38
CA ALA A 239 26.44 23.06 1.03
C ALA A 239 27.46 23.52 -0.02
N ARG A 240 28.58 24.16 0.38
CA ARG A 240 29.64 24.59 -0.53
C ARG A 240 30.56 23.44 -0.99
N TYR A 241 30.54 22.30 -0.31
CA TYR A 241 31.28 21.12 -0.74
C TYR A 241 30.55 20.41 -1.88
N GLN A 242 31.21 20.17 -3.02
CA GLN A 242 30.62 19.52 -4.19
C GLN A 242 30.04 18.15 -3.85
N ALA A 243 30.69 17.36 -2.99
CA ALA A 243 30.21 16.05 -2.57
C ALA A 243 28.86 16.12 -1.86
N VAL A 244 28.55 17.21 -1.14
CA VAL A 244 27.25 17.45 -0.51
C VAL A 244 26.25 17.98 -1.55
N ALA A 245 26.65 18.97 -2.33
CA ALA A 245 25.80 19.60 -3.34
C ALA A 245 25.30 18.57 -4.39
N HIS A 246 26.17 17.66 -4.84
CA HIS A 246 25.83 16.63 -5.81
C HIS A 246 24.84 15.60 -5.24
N ARG A 247 24.95 15.22 -3.96
CA ARG A 247 23.95 14.34 -3.31
C ARG A 247 22.57 15.00 -3.26
N ILE A 248 22.50 16.27 -2.89
CA ILE A 248 21.24 17.03 -2.86
C ILE A 248 20.65 17.16 -4.27
N ALA A 249 21.48 17.44 -5.28
CA ALA A 249 21.02 17.47 -6.67
C ALA A 249 20.45 16.11 -7.13
N ALA A 250 21.13 15.01 -6.79
CA ALA A 250 20.66 13.65 -7.09
C ALA A 250 19.37 13.30 -6.32
N MET A 251 19.17 13.77 -5.09
CA MET A 251 17.91 13.63 -4.36
C MET A 251 16.76 14.34 -5.12
N LYS A 252 17.01 15.56 -5.63
CA LYS A 252 16.01 16.29 -6.43
C LYS A 252 15.68 15.58 -7.73
N GLU A 253 16.69 15.09 -8.47
CA GLU A 253 16.51 14.32 -9.69
C GLU A 253 15.63 13.07 -9.45
N ARG A 254 15.92 12.28 -8.40
CA ARG A 254 15.16 11.09 -8.06
C ARG A 254 13.72 11.40 -7.64
N HIS A 255 13.51 12.48 -6.90
CA HIS A 255 12.17 12.93 -6.53
C HIS A 255 11.34 13.29 -7.77
N GLU A 256 11.90 14.08 -8.71
CA GLU A 256 11.21 14.44 -9.96
C GLU A 256 10.90 13.19 -10.79
N ALA A 257 11.87 12.28 -10.93
CA ALA A 257 11.66 11.04 -11.67
C ALA A 257 10.52 10.20 -11.05
N ALA A 258 10.56 9.97 -9.73
CA ALA A 258 9.52 9.21 -9.02
C ALA A 258 8.13 9.86 -9.21
N ARG A 259 8.04 11.17 -9.04
CA ARG A 259 6.81 11.94 -9.22
C ARG A 259 6.27 11.83 -10.64
N LEU A 260 7.11 12.02 -11.65
CA LEU A 260 6.72 11.92 -13.06
C LEU A 260 6.18 10.52 -13.44
N PHE A 261 6.82 9.44 -12.97
CA PHE A 261 6.33 8.09 -13.20
C PHE A 261 4.99 7.83 -12.53
N LEU A 262 4.80 8.35 -11.32
CA LEU A 262 3.54 8.24 -10.60
C LEU A 262 2.40 8.95 -11.33
N TYR A 263 2.62 10.20 -11.78
CA TYR A 263 1.63 10.95 -12.53
C TYR A 263 1.38 10.38 -13.94
N ARG A 264 2.40 9.79 -14.57
CA ARG A 264 2.21 9.04 -15.81
C ARG A 264 1.27 7.85 -15.62
N ALA A 265 1.39 7.13 -14.51
CA ALA A 265 0.48 6.05 -14.19
C ALA A 265 -0.96 6.57 -13.94
N ALA A 266 -1.12 7.70 -13.24
CA ALA A 266 -2.42 8.32 -13.03
C ALA A 266 -3.07 8.78 -14.34
N LEU A 267 -2.28 9.29 -15.28
CA LEU A 267 -2.78 9.68 -16.60
C LEU A 267 -3.20 8.47 -17.43
N ALA A 268 -2.46 7.37 -17.36
CA ALA A 268 -2.82 6.11 -18.03
C ALA A 268 -4.15 5.55 -17.49
N GLU A 269 -4.33 5.56 -16.17
CA GLU A 269 -5.59 5.13 -15.52
C GLU A 269 -6.75 6.01 -15.95
N ALA A 270 -6.60 7.34 -15.91
CA ALA A 270 -7.64 8.29 -16.29
C ALA A 270 -8.09 8.17 -17.76
N ARG A 271 -7.21 7.64 -18.63
CA ARG A 271 -7.52 7.36 -20.04
C ARG A 271 -8.14 5.98 -20.27
N GLY A 272 -8.19 5.12 -19.24
CA GLY A 272 -8.60 3.73 -19.39
C GLY A 272 -7.55 2.85 -20.08
N ASP A 273 -6.29 3.30 -20.13
CA ASP A 273 -5.19 2.53 -20.71
C ASP A 273 -4.81 1.35 -19.81
N ARG A 274 -4.17 0.32 -20.39
CA ARG A 274 -3.65 -0.80 -19.58
C ARG A 274 -2.55 -0.32 -18.64
N LEU A 275 -2.83 -0.40 -17.33
CA LEU A 275 -2.01 0.22 -16.30
C LEU A 275 -0.73 -0.57 -15.95
N THR A 276 -0.69 -1.89 -16.19
CA THR A 276 0.32 -2.82 -15.66
C THR A 276 1.77 -2.35 -15.88
N MET A 277 2.11 -1.89 -17.09
CA MET A 277 3.46 -1.39 -17.40
C MET A 277 3.76 -0.09 -16.62
N ALA A 278 2.86 0.90 -16.68
CA ALA A 278 3.04 2.18 -16.04
C ALA A 278 3.12 2.04 -14.52
N ALA A 279 2.26 1.20 -13.94
CA ALA A 279 2.23 0.85 -12.52
C ALA A 279 3.52 0.19 -12.04
N SER A 280 4.01 -0.80 -12.78
CA SER A 280 5.26 -1.49 -12.44
C SER A 280 6.45 -0.54 -12.44
N LEU A 281 6.57 0.29 -13.48
CA LEU A 281 7.64 1.28 -13.58
C LEU A 281 7.56 2.35 -12.49
N ALA A 282 6.35 2.88 -12.21
CA ALA A 282 6.14 3.87 -11.15
C ALA A 282 6.61 3.34 -9.79
N LYS A 283 6.21 2.10 -9.46
CA LYS A 283 6.61 1.44 -8.20
C LYS A 283 8.11 1.22 -8.11
N ILE A 284 8.74 0.67 -9.14
CA ILE A 284 10.18 0.42 -9.16
C ILE A 284 10.95 1.73 -8.94
N VAL A 285 10.62 2.76 -9.73
CA VAL A 285 11.32 4.05 -9.67
C VAL A 285 11.10 4.74 -8.32
N ALA A 286 9.87 4.79 -7.80
CA ALA A 286 9.58 5.44 -6.53
C ALA A 286 10.28 4.73 -5.34
N CYS A 287 10.30 3.39 -5.35
CA CYS A 287 10.98 2.61 -4.33
C CYS A 287 12.50 2.84 -4.34
N ASP A 288 13.15 2.64 -5.48
CA ASP A 288 14.61 2.78 -5.62
C ASP A 288 15.04 4.23 -5.31
N ALA A 289 14.27 5.22 -5.79
CA ALA A 289 14.51 6.65 -5.55
C ALA A 289 14.37 7.02 -4.06
N GLY A 290 13.36 6.52 -3.37
CA GLY A 290 13.12 6.78 -1.95
C GLY A 290 14.25 6.26 -1.07
N ILE A 291 14.70 5.03 -1.32
CA ILE A 291 15.81 4.42 -0.59
C ILE A 291 17.12 5.20 -0.82
N ALA A 292 17.48 5.43 -2.09
CA ALA A 292 18.71 6.12 -2.44
C ALA A 292 18.74 7.56 -1.90
N SER A 293 17.61 8.29 -1.93
CA SER A 293 17.50 9.63 -1.37
C SER A 293 17.62 9.63 0.15
N SER A 294 17.04 8.65 0.84
CA SER A 294 17.14 8.52 2.29
C SER A 294 18.58 8.17 2.74
N MET A 295 19.30 7.37 1.95
CA MET A 295 20.73 7.12 2.18
C MET A 295 21.57 8.41 2.03
N ASP A 296 21.32 9.19 0.97
CA ASP A 296 22.04 10.45 0.77
C ASP A 296 21.72 11.47 1.88
N ALA A 297 20.46 11.57 2.31
CA ALA A 297 20.07 12.40 3.45
C ALA A 297 20.82 11.99 4.73
N ALA A 298 20.89 10.69 5.04
CA ALA A 298 21.62 10.18 6.20
C ALA A 298 23.12 10.54 6.12
N VAL A 299 23.76 10.36 4.96
CA VAL A 299 25.17 10.69 4.75
C VAL A 299 25.43 12.20 4.89
N VAL A 300 24.58 13.07 4.31
CA VAL A 300 24.71 14.53 4.42
C VAL A 300 24.58 14.99 5.88
N ASN A 301 23.70 14.35 6.65
CA ASN A 301 23.52 14.67 8.07
C ASN A 301 24.63 14.11 8.98
N GLY A 302 25.54 13.26 8.47
CA GLY A 302 26.63 12.68 9.23
C GLY A 302 26.13 11.87 10.43
N ALA A 303 26.72 12.07 11.62
CA ALA A 303 26.29 11.34 12.83
C ALA A 303 24.80 11.50 13.16
N ARG A 304 24.22 12.67 12.88
CA ARG A 304 22.76 12.90 13.04
C ARG A 304 21.92 11.97 12.16
N GLY A 305 22.42 11.64 10.97
CA GLY A 305 21.75 10.69 10.06
C GLY A 305 21.73 9.25 10.55
N TYR A 306 22.48 8.94 11.63
CA TYR A 306 22.58 7.60 12.21
C TYR A 306 21.92 7.49 13.59
N LEU A 307 21.60 8.62 14.23
CA LEU A 307 21.04 8.67 15.58
C LEU A 307 19.51 8.82 15.53
N PRO A 308 18.75 7.97 16.25
CA PRO A 308 17.28 7.98 16.24
C PRO A 308 16.66 9.31 16.68
N GLU A 309 17.33 10.08 17.56
CA GLU A 309 16.83 11.37 18.09
C GLU A 309 16.61 12.44 17.00
N PHE A 310 17.25 12.30 15.83
CA PHE A 310 17.09 13.21 14.70
C PHE A 310 16.13 12.69 13.62
N GLU A 311 15.64 11.46 13.76
CA GLU A 311 14.65 10.81 12.88
C GLU A 311 15.05 10.68 11.40
N VAL A 312 16.27 11.09 11.02
CA VAL A 312 16.73 11.00 9.62
C VAL A 312 16.86 9.55 9.17
N GLU A 313 17.40 8.68 10.03
CA GLU A 313 17.56 7.25 9.76
C GLU A 313 16.21 6.52 9.59
N ARG A 314 15.13 7.01 10.26
CA ARG A 314 13.80 6.44 10.17
C ARG A 314 13.27 6.45 8.74
N GLN A 315 13.55 7.52 7.98
CA GLN A 315 13.13 7.63 6.57
C GLN A 315 13.71 6.49 5.73
N LEU A 316 14.97 6.11 5.97
CA LEU A 316 15.58 4.97 5.27
C LEU A 316 14.90 3.64 5.67
N ARG A 317 14.70 3.42 6.98
CA ARG A 317 14.00 2.19 7.44
C ARG A 317 12.60 2.07 6.87
N ASP A 318 11.86 3.18 6.80
CA ASP A 318 10.51 3.22 6.25
C ASP A 318 10.51 2.96 4.74
N ALA A 319 11.44 3.55 3.99
CA ALA A 319 11.55 3.38 2.55
C ALA A 319 11.89 1.93 2.14
N MET A 320 12.66 1.20 2.98
CA MET A 320 13.03 -0.20 2.72
C MET A 320 11.83 -1.14 2.57
N GLY A 321 10.71 -0.84 3.21
CA GLY A 321 9.47 -1.61 3.05
C GLY A 321 9.02 -1.70 1.59
N GLY A 322 9.23 -0.65 0.82
CA GLY A 322 8.88 -0.59 -0.60
C GLY A 322 9.48 -1.71 -1.46
N LEU A 323 10.60 -2.30 -1.07
CA LEU A 323 11.20 -3.41 -1.81
C LEU A 323 10.31 -4.66 -1.85
N VAL A 324 9.48 -4.86 -0.84
CA VAL A 324 8.79 -6.14 -0.61
C VAL A 324 7.27 -6.07 -0.72
N TYR A 325 6.62 -4.96 -0.36
CA TYR A 325 5.15 -4.86 -0.48
C TYR A 325 4.69 -4.54 -1.91
N SER A 326 3.41 -4.75 -2.22
CA SER A 326 2.76 -4.49 -3.52
C SER A 326 3.44 -5.20 -4.71
N GLY A 327 4.02 -6.35 -4.45
CA GLY A 327 4.93 -7.09 -5.33
C GLY A 327 6.36 -6.58 -5.23
N SER A 328 7.32 -7.47 -4.99
CA SER A 328 8.73 -7.07 -4.89
C SER A 328 9.21 -6.38 -6.19
N THR A 329 10.22 -5.51 -6.08
CA THR A 329 10.79 -4.85 -7.25
C THR A 329 11.30 -5.84 -8.30
N ASP A 330 11.77 -7.01 -7.87
CA ASP A 330 12.26 -8.06 -8.79
C ASP A 330 11.12 -8.75 -9.54
N VAL A 331 10.00 -9.03 -8.85
CA VAL A 331 8.78 -9.54 -9.52
C VAL A 331 8.28 -8.53 -10.55
N LEU A 332 8.31 -7.24 -10.25
CA LEU A 332 7.87 -6.22 -11.18
C LEU A 332 8.82 -6.05 -12.37
N ARG A 333 10.14 -6.21 -12.18
CA ARG A 333 11.10 -6.28 -13.29
C ARG A 333 10.79 -7.46 -14.21
N ASN A 334 10.41 -8.62 -13.67
CA ASN A 334 9.94 -9.75 -14.48
C ASN A 334 8.63 -9.44 -15.23
N VAL A 335 7.70 -8.71 -14.60
CA VAL A 335 6.46 -8.25 -15.28
C VAL A 335 6.81 -7.33 -16.45
N VAL A 336 7.69 -6.35 -16.24
CA VAL A 336 8.16 -5.43 -17.28
C VAL A 336 8.84 -6.20 -18.42
N ALA A 337 9.77 -7.12 -18.10
CA ALA A 337 10.48 -7.94 -19.09
C ALA A 337 9.52 -8.74 -19.97
N ARG A 338 8.52 -9.41 -19.38
CA ARG A 338 7.49 -10.15 -20.14
C ARG A 338 6.67 -9.23 -21.04
N LEU A 339 6.30 -8.04 -20.58
CA LEU A 339 5.54 -7.07 -21.39
C LEU A 339 6.36 -6.51 -22.55
N LEU A 340 7.69 -6.54 -22.45
CA LEU A 340 8.62 -6.20 -23.53
C LEU A 340 8.95 -7.39 -24.45
N GLY A 341 8.43 -8.59 -24.16
CA GLY A 341 8.70 -9.81 -24.91
C GLY A 341 10.08 -10.42 -24.65
N VAL A 342 10.71 -10.10 -23.51
CA VAL A 342 11.99 -10.67 -23.07
C VAL A 342 11.80 -11.36 -21.70
N GLY A 343 12.27 -12.61 -21.56
CA GLY A 343 12.13 -13.42 -20.33
C GLY A 343 11.24 -14.61 -20.48
#